data_179c7944198d3be3e72660f3c5cf3394
#
_entry.id   179c7944198d3be3e72660f3c5cf3394
#
_cell.length_a   1.000
_cell.length_b   1.000
_cell.length_c   1.000
_cell.angle_alpha   90.00
_cell.angle_beta   90.00
_cell.angle_gamma   90.00
#
_symmetry.space_group_name_H-M   'P 1'
#
loop_
_entity.id
_entity.type
_entity.pdbx_description
1 polymer ?
#
loop_
_entity_poly.entity_id
_entity_poly.type
_entity_poly.pdbx_seq_one_letter_code
_entity_poly.pdbx_strand_id
1 'polypeptide(L)'
;GVILVTTKRGRKGVKREVNFNSYVGVNVPHMIKMQSGAQYAQFRRDGYRFAHGWDNSFTDEDVFSTSELDVIKSGDYTDWQDLMYRNGFIQSYHLGISNSGEKTQLYLSFKYDDEQGYYRTHDVKNLNLTLTADHELASFWKIGSSIRLRRNSNSGYKTIGNDILYMTPLAKPYKENGEMDFFPNPINTSGYNPLANYLPGQFIDDTQKNII
;
A
#
# COMPACT_ATOMS: atom_id res chain seq x y z
N GLY A 1 -20.16 28.52 -6.36
CA GLY A 1 -20.50 28.14 -4.99
C GLY A 1 -19.32 28.39 -4.06
N VAL A 2 -19.61 28.80 -2.83
CA VAL A 2 -18.58 29.03 -1.79
C VAL A 2 -18.69 27.88 -0.81
N ILE A 3 -17.53 27.20 -0.52
CA ILE A 3 -17.45 26.19 0.53
C ILE A 3 -16.88 26.87 1.78
N LEU A 4 -17.70 26.97 2.84
CA LEU A 4 -17.26 27.46 4.13
C LEU A 4 -16.86 26.28 5.03
N VAL A 5 -15.57 26.18 5.35
CA VAL A 5 -15.05 25.17 6.28
C VAL A 5 -14.84 25.82 7.65
N THR A 6 -15.63 25.41 8.64
CA THR A 6 -15.44 25.80 10.03
C THR A 6 -14.75 24.68 10.81
N THR A 7 -13.65 24.98 11.48
CA THR A 7 -12.94 24.04 12.35
C THR A 7 -13.64 23.91 13.70
N LYS A 8 -13.56 22.69 14.28
CA LYS A 8 -14.05 22.47 15.66
C LYS A 8 -13.36 23.41 16.63
N ARG A 9 -14.16 24.07 17.47
CA ARG A 9 -13.73 24.94 18.56
C ARG A 9 -14.35 24.44 19.86
N GLY A 10 -13.85 24.88 21.01
CA GLY A 10 -14.49 24.65 22.29
C GLY A 10 -15.92 25.19 22.28
N ARG A 11 -16.89 24.42 22.79
CA ARG A 11 -18.29 24.86 22.87
C ARG A 11 -18.52 25.66 24.14
N LYS A 12 -19.04 26.87 24.01
CA LYS A 12 -19.43 27.73 25.16
C LYS A 12 -20.45 26.97 26.04
N GLY A 13 -20.19 26.89 27.34
CA GLY A 13 -21.08 26.23 28.32
C GLY A 13 -20.76 24.74 28.60
N VAL A 14 -19.83 24.09 27.89
CA VAL A 14 -19.35 22.75 28.21
C VAL A 14 -18.04 22.83 28.97
N LYS A 15 -18.06 22.54 30.29
CA LYS A 15 -16.90 22.76 31.18
C LYS A 15 -15.65 21.98 30.77
N ARG A 16 -15.77 20.72 30.41
CA ARG A 16 -14.67 19.87 29.91
C ARG A 16 -15.25 18.66 29.17
N GLU A 17 -14.69 18.35 28.04
CA GLU A 17 -15.04 17.17 27.28
C GLU A 17 -13.74 16.51 26.76
N VAL A 18 -13.64 15.19 26.93
CA VAL A 18 -12.55 14.37 26.39
C VAL A 18 -13.17 13.30 25.52
N ASN A 19 -12.76 13.29 24.27
CA ASN A 19 -13.21 12.30 23.29
C ASN A 19 -12.00 11.49 22.84
N PHE A 20 -12.07 10.18 23.01
CA PHE A 20 -11.08 9.26 22.49
C PHE A 20 -11.76 8.29 21.55
N ASN A 21 -11.24 8.19 20.32
CA ASN A 21 -11.67 7.22 19.33
C ASN A 21 -10.47 6.46 18.83
N SER A 22 -10.60 5.17 18.73
CA SER A 22 -9.58 4.32 18.11
C SER A 22 -10.25 3.28 17.23
N TYR A 23 -9.57 2.93 16.15
CA TYR A 23 -9.99 1.83 15.33
C TYR A 23 -8.77 1.09 14.79
N VAL A 24 -8.91 -0.22 14.63
CA VAL A 24 -7.95 -1.09 13.98
C VAL A 24 -8.67 -1.94 12.95
N GLY A 25 -7.98 -2.25 11.86
CA GLY A 25 -8.55 -3.03 10.78
C GLY A 25 -7.47 -3.74 9.96
N VAL A 26 -7.90 -4.66 9.13
CA VAL A 26 -7.06 -5.36 8.17
C VAL A 26 -7.59 -5.05 6.77
N ASN A 27 -6.70 -4.58 5.91
CA ASN A 27 -6.99 -4.37 4.49
C ASN A 27 -6.55 -5.62 3.73
N VAL A 28 -7.52 -6.39 3.26
CA VAL A 28 -7.27 -7.64 2.51
C VAL A 28 -7.42 -7.33 1.02
N PRO A 29 -6.35 -7.45 0.21
CA PRO A 29 -6.46 -7.21 -1.21
C PRO A 29 -7.35 -8.26 -1.87
N HIS A 30 -8.21 -7.81 -2.78
CA HIS A 30 -8.95 -8.72 -3.65
C HIS A 30 -8.07 -9.13 -4.82
N MET A 31 -7.58 -10.38 -4.75
CA MET A 31 -6.67 -10.91 -5.76
C MET A 31 -7.42 -11.43 -6.98
N ILE A 32 -6.86 -11.19 -8.16
CA ILE A 32 -7.30 -11.84 -9.39
C ILE A 32 -6.85 -13.31 -9.32
N LYS A 33 -7.77 -14.24 -9.57
CA LYS A 33 -7.42 -15.64 -9.60
C LYS A 33 -6.56 -15.94 -10.83
N MET A 34 -5.28 -16.19 -10.60
CA MET A 34 -4.34 -16.61 -11.63
C MET A 34 -4.43 -18.10 -11.90
N GLN A 35 -3.93 -18.53 -13.06
CA GLN A 35 -3.75 -19.95 -13.34
C GLN A 35 -2.71 -20.54 -12.40
N SER A 36 -2.94 -21.77 -11.92
CA SER A 36 -1.89 -22.52 -11.24
C SER A 36 -0.74 -22.85 -12.21
N GLY A 37 0.44 -23.15 -11.70
CA GLY A 37 1.57 -23.50 -12.54
C GLY A 37 1.30 -24.68 -13.47
N ALA A 38 0.59 -25.71 -12.99
CA ALA A 38 0.18 -26.84 -13.79
C ALA A 38 -0.82 -26.46 -14.90
N GLN A 39 -1.81 -25.59 -14.59
CA GLN A 39 -2.75 -25.08 -15.58
C GLN A 39 -2.04 -24.23 -16.64
N TYR A 40 -1.10 -23.39 -16.21
CA TYR A 40 -0.31 -22.59 -17.13
C TYR A 40 0.58 -23.44 -18.06
N ALA A 41 1.23 -24.47 -17.51
CA ALA A 41 2.00 -25.41 -18.34
C ALA A 41 1.12 -26.12 -19.36
N GLN A 42 -0.08 -26.57 -18.97
CA GLN A 42 -1.03 -27.17 -19.91
C GLN A 42 -1.49 -26.18 -20.98
N PHE A 43 -1.80 -24.94 -20.59
CA PHE A 43 -2.15 -23.88 -21.54
C PHE A 43 -1.05 -23.65 -22.59
N ARG A 44 0.22 -23.67 -22.18
CA ARG A 44 1.35 -23.54 -23.11
C ARG A 44 1.48 -24.73 -24.07
N ARG A 45 1.27 -25.96 -23.58
CA ARG A 45 1.24 -27.16 -24.47
C ARG A 45 0.13 -27.05 -25.50
N ASP A 46 -1.06 -26.63 -25.07
CA ASP A 46 -2.20 -26.47 -25.98
C ASP A 46 -1.95 -25.34 -26.99
N GLY A 47 -1.33 -24.24 -26.59
CA GLY A 47 -0.91 -23.17 -27.49
C GLY A 47 0.13 -23.61 -28.51
N TYR A 48 1.09 -24.42 -28.11
CA TYR A 48 2.08 -25.01 -29.01
C TYR A 48 1.43 -25.95 -30.06
N ARG A 49 0.54 -26.85 -29.62
CA ARG A 49 -0.24 -27.72 -30.48
C ARG A 49 -1.05 -26.95 -31.52
N PHE A 50 -1.75 -25.91 -31.06
CA PHE A 50 -2.53 -25.05 -31.97
C PHE A 50 -1.65 -24.41 -33.04
N ALA A 51 -0.49 -23.87 -32.65
CA ALA A 51 0.45 -23.22 -33.58
C ALA A 51 1.05 -24.21 -34.63
N HIS A 52 1.08 -25.52 -34.32
CA HIS A 52 1.61 -26.57 -35.17
C HIS A 52 0.53 -27.47 -35.76
N GLY A 53 -0.68 -26.94 -36.04
CA GLY A 53 -1.75 -27.64 -36.73
C GLY A 53 -2.36 -28.79 -35.93
N TRP A 54 -2.37 -28.73 -34.62
CA TRP A 54 -2.87 -29.77 -33.71
C TRP A 54 -2.06 -31.08 -33.72
N ASP A 55 -0.80 -30.98 -34.12
CA ASP A 55 0.12 -32.12 -34.02
C ASP A 55 0.41 -32.48 -32.56
N ASN A 56 0.44 -33.78 -32.25
CA ASN A 56 0.73 -34.31 -30.93
C ASN A 56 2.12 -34.97 -30.86
N SER A 57 2.95 -34.82 -31.88
CA SER A 57 4.27 -35.47 -31.94
C SER A 57 5.37 -34.66 -31.24
N PHE A 58 5.03 -33.55 -30.55
CA PHE A 58 5.96 -32.73 -29.78
C PHE A 58 6.24 -33.31 -28.38
N THR A 59 7.38 -32.90 -27.80
CA THR A 59 7.76 -33.20 -26.42
C THR A 59 7.73 -31.92 -25.56
N ASP A 60 7.85 -32.05 -24.26
CA ASP A 60 7.90 -30.87 -23.35
C ASP A 60 9.15 -30.01 -23.61
N GLU A 61 10.23 -30.60 -24.08
CA GLU A 61 11.46 -29.91 -24.47
C GLU A 61 11.29 -28.97 -25.67
N ASP A 62 10.27 -29.22 -26.50
CA ASP A 62 9.92 -28.31 -27.61
C ASP A 62 9.15 -27.07 -27.13
N VAL A 63 8.51 -27.17 -25.96
CA VAL A 63 7.61 -26.13 -25.42
C VAL A 63 8.28 -25.29 -24.33
N PHE A 64 9.13 -25.92 -23.53
CA PHE A 64 9.69 -25.34 -22.30
C PHE A 64 11.21 -25.34 -22.31
N SER A 65 11.79 -24.30 -21.70
CA SER A 65 13.21 -24.26 -21.39
C SER A 65 13.58 -25.28 -20.29
N THR A 66 14.84 -25.61 -20.17
CA THR A 66 15.35 -26.55 -19.14
C THR A 66 14.92 -26.10 -17.73
N SER A 67 15.04 -24.80 -17.42
CA SER A 67 14.65 -24.24 -16.11
C SER A 67 13.15 -24.36 -15.85
N GLU A 68 12.31 -24.19 -16.88
CA GLU A 68 10.86 -24.37 -16.74
C GLU A 68 10.50 -25.85 -16.54
N LEU A 69 11.20 -26.76 -17.22
CA LEU A 69 11.02 -28.19 -17.03
C LEU A 69 11.35 -28.64 -15.61
N ASP A 70 12.38 -28.08 -14.99
CA ASP A 70 12.76 -28.39 -13.62
C ASP A 70 11.67 -27.90 -12.63
N VAL A 71 11.08 -26.73 -12.87
CA VAL A 71 9.94 -26.24 -12.10
C VAL A 71 8.69 -27.11 -12.30
N ILE A 72 8.41 -27.55 -13.52
CA ILE A 72 7.28 -28.45 -13.80
C ILE A 72 7.47 -29.81 -13.11
N LYS A 73 8.67 -30.38 -13.16
CA LYS A 73 9.02 -31.67 -12.52
C LYS A 73 8.96 -31.59 -10.99
N SER A 74 9.46 -30.51 -10.42
CA SER A 74 9.43 -30.30 -8.96
C SER A 74 8.06 -29.91 -8.42
N GLY A 75 7.21 -29.30 -9.27
CA GLY A 75 5.95 -28.72 -8.83
C GLY A 75 6.09 -27.44 -7.99
N ASP A 76 7.31 -26.89 -7.87
CA ASP A 76 7.62 -25.70 -7.10
C ASP A 76 7.33 -24.44 -7.93
N TYR A 77 6.07 -24.17 -8.15
CA TYR A 77 5.60 -23.00 -8.89
C TYR A 77 5.67 -21.72 -8.07
N THR A 78 5.91 -20.59 -8.75
CA THR A 78 5.98 -19.28 -8.11
C THR A 78 4.61 -18.61 -8.12
N ASP A 79 4.10 -18.26 -6.93
CA ASP A 79 2.97 -17.35 -6.78
C ASP A 79 3.48 -15.91 -6.65
N TRP A 80 3.49 -15.20 -7.76
CA TRP A 80 3.97 -13.81 -7.80
C TRP A 80 3.07 -12.84 -7.03
N GLN A 81 1.78 -13.16 -6.90
CA GLN A 81 0.87 -12.32 -6.12
C GLN A 81 1.18 -12.44 -4.62
N ASP A 82 1.40 -13.65 -4.12
CA ASP A 82 1.75 -13.88 -2.71
C ASP A 82 3.10 -13.26 -2.35
N LEU A 83 4.06 -13.27 -3.27
CA LEU A 83 5.36 -12.62 -3.08
C LEU A 83 5.25 -11.09 -2.98
N MET A 84 4.33 -10.48 -3.71
CA MET A 84 4.25 -9.02 -3.85
C MET A 84 3.21 -8.39 -2.95
N TYR A 85 2.13 -9.09 -2.64
CA TYR A 85 1.04 -8.56 -1.82
C TYR A 85 1.12 -9.06 -0.38
N ARG A 86 0.49 -8.31 0.50
CA ARG A 86 0.26 -8.67 1.90
C ARG A 86 -1.09 -8.14 2.37
N ASN A 87 -1.59 -8.69 3.46
CA ASN A 87 -2.65 -8.02 4.19
C ASN A 87 -2.08 -6.77 4.86
N GLY A 88 -2.71 -5.63 4.64
CA GLY A 88 -2.34 -4.36 5.26
C GLY A 88 -2.98 -4.22 6.64
N PHE A 89 -2.26 -3.66 7.60
CA PHE A 89 -2.81 -3.33 8.90
C PHE A 89 -3.13 -1.83 8.97
N ILE A 90 -4.31 -1.49 9.47
CA ILE A 90 -4.78 -0.11 9.60
C ILE A 90 -5.04 0.17 11.06
N GLN A 91 -4.52 1.28 11.55
CA GLN A 91 -4.79 1.76 12.89
C GLN A 91 -4.98 3.28 12.90
N SER A 92 -5.93 3.74 13.68
CA SER A 92 -6.23 5.16 13.84
C SER A 92 -6.53 5.46 15.30
N TYR A 93 -5.95 6.53 15.81
CA TYR A 93 -6.15 7.02 17.16
C TYR A 93 -6.44 8.51 17.12
N HIS A 94 -7.52 8.90 17.75
CA HIS A 94 -7.92 10.29 17.85
C HIS A 94 -8.24 10.65 19.30
N LEU A 95 -7.55 11.65 19.84
CA LEU A 95 -7.84 12.25 21.12
C LEU A 95 -8.24 13.72 20.91
N GLY A 96 -9.43 14.07 21.38
CA GLY A 96 -9.93 15.43 21.38
C GLY A 96 -10.21 15.88 22.82
N ILE A 97 -9.71 17.03 23.20
CA ILE A 97 -9.94 17.63 24.51
C ILE A 97 -10.48 19.04 24.26
N SER A 98 -11.65 19.32 24.79
CA SER A 98 -12.20 20.68 24.82
C SER A 98 -12.41 21.12 26.25
N ASN A 99 -12.11 22.38 26.51
CA ASN A 99 -12.39 23.04 27.80
C ASN A 99 -12.94 24.44 27.52
N SER A 100 -14.02 24.78 28.15
CA SER A 100 -14.67 26.08 27.98
C SER A 100 -15.03 26.68 29.31
N GLY A 101 -14.43 27.84 29.62
CA GLY A 101 -14.86 28.72 30.67
C GLY A 101 -15.82 29.78 30.13
N GLU A 102 -16.15 30.77 30.97
CA GLU A 102 -17.03 31.88 30.59
C GLU A 102 -16.45 32.74 29.47
N LYS A 103 -15.14 32.99 29.51
CA LYS A 103 -14.43 33.88 28.56
C LYS A 103 -13.41 33.14 27.68
N THR A 104 -13.02 31.91 28.02
CA THR A 104 -11.95 31.19 27.33
C THR A 104 -12.46 29.86 26.82
N GLN A 105 -12.18 29.56 25.58
CA GLN A 105 -12.46 28.28 24.94
C GLN A 105 -11.15 27.69 24.39
N LEU A 106 -10.85 26.45 24.77
CA LEU A 106 -9.68 25.71 24.34
C LEU A 106 -10.10 24.41 23.65
N TYR A 107 -9.44 24.10 22.58
CA TYR A 107 -9.59 22.81 21.91
C TYR A 107 -8.21 22.29 21.52
N LEU A 108 -7.91 21.06 21.94
CA LEU A 108 -6.73 20.30 21.56
C LEU A 108 -7.19 19.02 20.85
N SER A 109 -6.61 18.72 19.73
CA SER A 109 -6.85 17.48 19.02
C SER A 109 -5.55 16.86 18.57
N PHE A 110 -5.39 15.59 18.84
CA PHE A 110 -4.31 14.74 18.35
C PHE A 110 -4.89 13.61 17.54
N LYS A 111 -4.38 13.39 16.31
CA LYS A 111 -4.78 12.28 15.47
C LYS A 111 -3.55 11.61 14.88
N TYR A 112 -3.48 10.30 15.01
CA TYR A 112 -2.47 9.45 14.40
C TYR A 112 -3.17 8.38 13.57
N ASP A 113 -2.81 8.30 12.30
CA ASP A 113 -3.23 7.24 11.39
C ASP A 113 -1.99 6.53 10.87
N ASP A 114 -1.99 5.20 10.87
CA ASP A 114 -0.97 4.34 10.29
C ASP A 114 -1.68 3.30 9.44
N GLU A 115 -1.47 3.37 8.13
CA GLU A 115 -2.07 2.48 7.15
C GLU A 115 -0.98 1.78 6.35
N GLN A 116 -0.89 0.48 6.52
CA GLN A 116 -0.07 -0.38 5.68
C GLN A 116 -0.85 -0.76 4.43
N GLY A 117 -0.27 -0.46 3.27
CA GLY A 117 -0.84 -0.88 2.00
C GLY A 117 -0.68 -2.38 1.74
N TYR A 118 -1.42 -2.87 0.78
CA TYR A 118 -1.32 -4.26 0.34
C TYR A 118 -0.01 -4.56 -0.43
N TYR A 119 0.68 -3.60 -0.98
CA TYR A 119 2.09 -3.74 -1.38
C TYR A 119 3.00 -3.56 -0.17
N ARG A 120 4.07 -4.35 -0.08
CA ARG A 120 4.93 -4.40 1.11
C ARG A 120 5.61 -3.09 1.49
N THR A 121 5.75 -2.14 0.56
CA THR A 121 6.40 -0.85 0.81
C THR A 121 5.45 0.34 0.76
N HIS A 122 4.15 0.10 0.51
CA HIS A 122 3.14 1.15 0.46
C HIS A 122 2.57 1.37 1.85
N ASP A 123 3.08 2.37 2.55
CA ASP A 123 2.60 2.74 3.88
C ASP A 123 2.32 4.23 3.94
N VAL A 124 1.27 4.60 4.65
CA VAL A 124 0.87 6.00 4.87
C VAL A 124 0.78 6.25 6.37
N LYS A 125 1.53 7.24 6.87
CA LYS A 125 1.47 7.66 8.27
C LYS A 125 1.12 9.13 8.35
N ASN A 126 0.05 9.43 9.08
CA ASN A 126 -0.41 10.80 9.31
C ASN A 126 -0.39 11.11 10.80
N LEU A 127 0.25 12.21 11.14
CA LEU A 127 0.21 12.80 12.47
C LEU A 127 -0.36 14.20 12.35
N ASN A 128 -1.45 14.48 13.07
CA ASN A 128 -2.08 15.78 13.09
C ASN A 128 -2.24 16.24 14.54
N LEU A 129 -1.79 17.45 14.83
CA LEU A 129 -2.01 18.14 16.10
C LEU A 129 -2.69 19.47 15.80
N THR A 130 -3.79 19.75 16.49
CA THR A 130 -4.51 21.01 16.39
C THR A 130 -4.70 21.60 17.79
N LEU A 131 -4.31 22.86 17.97
CA LEU A 131 -4.59 23.64 19.15
C LEU A 131 -5.36 24.88 18.72
N THR A 132 -6.53 25.09 19.31
CA THR A 132 -7.33 26.29 19.09
C THR A 132 -7.66 26.93 20.44
N ALA A 133 -7.42 28.21 20.55
CA ALA A 133 -7.73 28.99 21.73
C ALA A 133 -8.48 30.27 21.34
N ASP A 134 -9.62 30.50 21.95
CA ASP A 134 -10.40 31.71 21.80
C ASP A 134 -10.58 32.34 23.20
N HIS A 135 -10.36 33.64 23.30
CA HIS A 135 -10.51 34.40 24.56
C HIS A 135 -11.28 35.69 24.33
N GLU A 136 -12.26 35.94 25.17
CA GLU A 136 -13.04 37.17 25.18
C GLU A 136 -12.43 38.15 26.20
N LEU A 137 -11.72 39.16 25.67
CA LEU A 137 -11.10 40.23 26.50
C LEU A 137 -12.15 41.19 27.04
N ALA A 138 -13.12 41.53 26.19
CA ALA A 138 -14.26 42.37 26.52
C ALA A 138 -15.46 41.91 25.71
N SER A 139 -16.67 42.34 26.03
CA SER A 139 -17.90 41.95 25.30
C SER A 139 -17.84 42.29 23.80
N PHE A 140 -17.05 43.29 23.44
CA PHE A 140 -16.84 43.73 22.05
C PHE A 140 -15.50 43.27 21.45
N TRP A 141 -14.63 42.57 22.22
CA TRP A 141 -13.30 42.19 21.73
C TRP A 141 -12.93 40.74 22.08
N LYS A 142 -12.69 39.93 21.03
CA LYS A 142 -12.27 38.53 21.12
C LYS A 142 -10.96 38.34 20.40
N ILE A 143 -10.07 37.55 20.98
CA ILE A 143 -8.82 37.08 20.37
C ILE A 143 -8.93 35.58 20.18
N GLY A 144 -8.59 35.11 18.96
CA GLY A 144 -8.56 33.70 18.62
C GLY A 144 -7.21 33.32 18.00
N SER A 145 -6.73 32.13 18.33
CA SER A 145 -5.54 31.53 17.73
C SER A 145 -5.82 30.07 17.36
N SER A 146 -5.25 29.65 16.26
CA SER A 146 -5.31 28.25 15.84
C SER A 146 -3.95 27.82 15.27
N ILE A 147 -3.36 26.79 15.86
CA ILE A 147 -2.09 26.21 15.44
C ILE A 147 -2.38 24.79 14.98
N ARG A 148 -1.90 24.42 13.79
CA ARG A 148 -2.00 23.08 13.25
C ARG A 148 -0.64 22.61 12.82
N LEU A 149 -0.25 21.45 13.35
CA LEU A 149 0.96 20.75 12.95
C LEU A 149 0.53 19.47 12.24
N ARG A 150 1.06 19.26 11.04
CA ARG A 150 0.82 18.05 10.29
C ARG A 150 2.14 17.45 9.83
N ARG A 151 2.27 16.15 10.02
CA ARG A 151 3.29 15.33 9.37
C ARG A 151 2.59 14.22 8.59
N ASN A 152 2.86 14.15 7.31
CA ASN A 152 2.43 13.09 6.44
C ASN A 152 3.70 12.39 5.92
N SER A 153 3.74 11.07 6.01
CA SER A 153 4.81 10.25 5.49
C SER A 153 4.19 9.17 4.61
N ASN A 154 4.56 9.16 3.34
CA ASN A 154 4.13 8.19 2.35
C ASN A 154 5.34 7.43 1.85
N SER A 155 5.28 6.12 1.85
CA SER A 155 6.23 5.28 1.15
C SER A 155 5.54 4.50 0.03
N GLY A 156 6.27 4.20 -1.03
CA GLY A 156 5.72 3.47 -2.16
C GLY A 156 6.73 3.26 -3.28
N TYR A 157 6.36 2.54 -4.30
CA TYR A 157 7.19 2.36 -5.48
C TYR A 157 7.22 3.60 -6.36
N LYS A 158 8.33 3.81 -7.05
CA LYS A 158 8.44 4.81 -8.12
C LYS A 158 7.56 4.45 -9.31
N THR A 159 7.43 3.15 -9.59
CA THR A 159 6.61 2.63 -10.68
C THR A 159 5.84 1.41 -10.17
N ILE A 160 4.50 1.45 -10.28
CA ILE A 160 3.65 0.30 -10.07
C ILE A 160 3.32 -0.21 -11.47
N GLY A 161 4.02 -1.25 -11.89
CA GLY A 161 3.77 -1.88 -13.19
C GLY A 161 2.77 -3.02 -13.08
N ASN A 162 2.18 -3.38 -14.21
CA ASN A 162 1.42 -4.62 -14.34
C ASN A 162 2.33 -5.87 -14.34
N ASP A 163 3.59 -5.70 -13.96
CA ASP A 163 4.65 -6.70 -14.07
C ASP A 163 4.28 -8.02 -13.38
N ILE A 164 3.56 -7.93 -12.25
CA ILE A 164 3.10 -9.11 -11.50
C ILE A 164 2.17 -10.00 -12.35
N LEU A 165 1.30 -9.39 -13.15
CA LEU A 165 0.32 -10.11 -13.98
C LEU A 165 0.94 -10.73 -15.23
N TYR A 166 2.11 -10.23 -15.64
CA TYR A 166 2.84 -10.75 -16.79
C TYR A 166 3.86 -11.82 -16.42
N MET A 167 4.08 -12.06 -15.12
CA MET A 167 5.01 -13.09 -14.68
C MET A 167 4.40 -14.48 -14.79
N THR A 168 5.19 -15.39 -15.36
CA THR A 168 4.81 -16.79 -15.45
C THR A 168 5.06 -17.52 -14.12
N PRO A 169 4.17 -18.43 -13.68
CA PRO A 169 4.41 -19.24 -12.49
C PRO A 169 5.58 -20.24 -12.65
N LEU A 170 6.12 -20.41 -13.87
CA LEU A 170 7.30 -21.23 -14.13
C LEU A 170 8.60 -20.47 -13.93
N ALA A 171 8.56 -19.14 -13.80
CA ALA A 171 9.73 -18.32 -13.57
C ALA A 171 10.08 -18.26 -12.08
N LYS A 172 11.38 -18.35 -11.75
CA LYS A 172 11.88 -18.26 -10.39
C LYS A 172 12.42 -16.85 -10.11
N PRO A 173 12.10 -16.23 -8.95
CA PRO A 173 12.59 -14.89 -8.62
C PRO A 173 14.09 -14.84 -8.34
N TYR A 174 14.69 -15.96 -8.00
CA TYR A 174 16.10 -16.09 -7.66
C TYR A 174 16.77 -17.22 -8.46
N LYS A 175 18.03 -17.02 -8.79
CA LYS A 175 18.91 -18.03 -9.37
C LYS A 175 19.30 -19.09 -8.33
N GLU A 176 19.86 -20.19 -8.75
CA GLU A 176 20.34 -21.29 -7.88
C GLU A 176 21.37 -20.82 -6.84
N ASN A 177 22.18 -19.81 -7.18
CA ASN A 177 23.16 -19.22 -6.28
C ASN A 177 22.55 -18.24 -5.24
N GLY A 178 21.23 -18.06 -5.22
CA GLY A 178 20.49 -17.16 -4.33
C GLY A 178 20.46 -15.69 -4.76
N GLU A 179 21.11 -15.33 -5.87
CA GLU A 179 21.02 -13.98 -6.42
C GLU A 179 19.67 -13.75 -7.08
N MET A 180 19.16 -12.52 -6.99
CA MET A 180 17.94 -12.14 -7.69
C MET A 180 18.14 -12.28 -9.21
N ASP A 181 17.19 -12.94 -9.86
CA ASP A 181 17.10 -12.91 -11.31
C ASP A 181 16.27 -11.70 -11.74
N PHE A 182 16.89 -10.74 -12.40
CA PHE A 182 16.22 -9.52 -12.83
C PHE A 182 15.28 -9.73 -14.00
N PHE A 183 15.49 -10.78 -14.80
CA PHE A 183 14.68 -11.12 -15.96
C PHE A 183 14.28 -12.60 -15.96
N PRO A 184 13.50 -13.05 -14.96
CA PRO A 184 13.28 -14.46 -14.72
C PRO A 184 12.32 -15.12 -15.72
N ASN A 185 11.68 -14.32 -16.60
CA ASN A 185 10.73 -14.85 -17.57
C ASN A 185 11.44 -15.22 -18.89
N PRO A 186 11.60 -16.52 -19.21
CA PRO A 186 12.32 -16.94 -20.41
C PRO A 186 11.60 -16.61 -21.72
N ILE A 187 10.28 -16.39 -21.67
CA ILE A 187 9.47 -16.07 -22.86
C ILE A 187 9.46 -14.56 -23.11
N ASN A 188 9.38 -13.78 -22.04
CA ASN A 188 9.38 -12.32 -22.10
C ASN A 188 10.63 -11.78 -21.38
N THR A 189 11.72 -11.73 -22.12
CA THR A 189 13.00 -11.22 -21.61
C THR A 189 12.97 -9.74 -21.24
N SER A 190 11.90 -9.01 -21.59
CA SER A 190 11.65 -7.64 -21.14
C SER A 190 10.88 -7.61 -19.81
N GLY A 191 10.37 -8.75 -19.33
CA GLY A 191 9.65 -8.89 -18.07
C GLY A 191 10.62 -8.72 -16.89
N TYR A 192 10.57 -7.56 -16.25
CA TYR A 192 11.40 -7.25 -15.09
C TYR A 192 10.85 -7.94 -13.84
N ASN A 193 11.74 -8.48 -13.00
CA ASN A 193 11.35 -9.12 -11.74
C ASN A 193 10.68 -8.11 -10.80
N PRO A 194 9.39 -8.28 -10.47
CA PRO A 194 8.68 -7.32 -9.63
C PRO A 194 9.31 -7.11 -8.25
N LEU A 195 10.00 -8.14 -7.71
CA LEU A 195 10.71 -8.04 -6.41
C LEU A 195 11.86 -7.04 -6.43
N ALA A 196 12.39 -6.70 -7.61
CA ALA A 196 13.43 -5.67 -7.71
C ALA A 196 12.94 -4.29 -7.27
N ASN A 197 11.62 -4.05 -7.29
CA ASN A 197 11.05 -2.83 -6.73
C ASN A 197 11.23 -2.70 -5.21
N TYR A 198 11.54 -3.80 -4.51
CA TYR A 198 11.86 -3.79 -3.07
C TYR A 198 13.33 -3.46 -2.76
N LEU A 199 14.18 -3.37 -3.78
CA LEU A 199 15.58 -3.02 -3.58
C LEU A 199 15.74 -1.56 -3.11
N PRO A 200 16.77 -1.26 -2.30
CA PRO A 200 17.06 0.09 -1.85
C PRO A 200 17.14 1.08 -3.01
N GLY A 201 16.49 2.24 -2.87
CA GLY A 201 16.48 3.30 -3.89
C GLY A 201 15.42 3.14 -4.98
N GLN A 202 14.66 2.04 -5.02
CA GLN A 202 13.57 1.82 -5.98
C GLN A 202 12.21 2.33 -5.47
N PHE A 203 12.07 2.57 -4.18
CA PHE A 203 10.85 3.12 -3.58
C PHE A 203 10.99 4.60 -3.24
N ILE A 204 9.85 5.28 -3.14
CA ILE A 204 9.76 6.67 -2.70
C ILE A 204 9.42 6.66 -1.21
N ASP A 205 10.16 7.46 -0.45
CA ASP A 205 9.82 7.83 0.93
C ASP A 205 9.68 9.35 0.97
N ASP A 206 8.45 9.83 0.94
CA ASP A 206 8.13 11.26 0.97
C ASP A 206 7.52 11.63 2.33
N THR A 207 8.19 12.51 3.03
CA THR A 207 7.71 13.05 4.30
C THR A 207 7.46 14.54 4.20
N GLN A 208 6.20 14.94 4.30
CA GLN A 208 5.78 16.36 4.30
C GLN A 208 5.44 16.82 5.72
N LYS A 209 5.91 18.01 6.08
CA LYS A 209 5.62 18.67 7.36
C LYS A 209 5.01 20.04 7.09
N ASN A 210 3.86 20.29 7.66
CA ASN A 210 3.16 21.57 7.52
C ASN A 210 2.83 22.15 8.91
N ILE A 211 3.06 23.44 9.06
CA ILE A 211 2.67 24.24 10.22
C ILE A 211 1.79 25.37 9.72
N ILE A 212 0.59 25.47 10.23
CA ILE A 212 -0.39 26.51 9.86
C ILE A 212 -0.94 27.17 11.13
#